data_22e2be8280478d1366f386ead24304d4
#
_entry.id   22e2be8280478d1366f386ead24304d4
#
_cell.length_a   1.000
_cell.length_b   1.000
_cell.length_c   1.000
_cell.angle_alpha   90.00
_cell.angle_beta   90.00
_cell.angle_gamma   90.00
#
_symmetry.space_group_name_H-M   'P 1'
#
loop_
_entity.id
_entity.type
_entity.pdbx_description
1 polymer ?
#
loop_
_entity_poly.entity_id
_entity_poly.type
_entity_poly.pdbx_seq_one_letter_code
_entity_poly.pdbx_strand_id
1 'polypeptide(L)'
;RDPEMSRGLGDVYKRQIYCAARVLGKPAHIVIDEVTSSLRPIKECFTKENGYPEDLCITSETALHKVDSRTLVMVVDTNRPNYTECPELLTKTKSIVVFDHHRQTSDVVENPILSYIEPYASSTCEMIAEVLQYFTENIKLEPSEADCIYAGILIDTNNFMTKTGVRTFEAAAYLRRCGAEVTRVRKMLRNDMDAYKARAEAVRHAEVYRGQFAISVCPADKIESPTIVGAQAANELLNIIGIKASFVLTPYQGKIYVSSRSIDEINVQLIMERLGGGGHLNVAGAQLTDCTVEEAKQKIQNTLDEMLEEGDIE
;
A
#
# COMPACT_ATOMS: atom_id res chain seq x y z
N ARG A 1 9.83 0.28 -4.80
CA ARG A 1 8.62 0.42 -3.99
C ARG A 1 9.03 0.91 -2.63
N ASP A 2 8.34 1.90 -2.09
CA ASP A 2 8.57 2.36 -0.73
C ASP A 2 8.13 1.22 0.22
N PRO A 3 9.08 0.56 0.95
CA PRO A 3 8.73 -0.57 1.81
C PRO A 3 7.74 -0.19 2.92
N GLU A 4 7.75 1.08 3.36
CA GLU A 4 6.86 1.56 4.41
C GLU A 4 5.43 1.76 3.91
N MET A 5 5.23 2.27 2.70
CA MET A 5 3.88 2.33 2.11
C MET A 5 3.28 0.93 1.92
N SER A 6 4.10 -0.03 1.48
CA SER A 6 3.66 -1.42 1.31
C SER A 6 3.30 -2.11 2.63
N ARG A 7 4.07 -1.87 3.71
CA ARG A 7 3.80 -2.47 5.03
C ARG A 7 2.53 -1.93 5.66
N GLY A 8 2.30 -0.61 5.60
CA GLY A 8 1.09 0.01 6.17
C GLY A 8 -0.21 -0.42 5.47
N LEU A 9 -0.14 -0.75 4.19
CA LEU A 9 -1.30 -1.19 3.39
C LEU A 9 -1.60 -2.68 3.59
N GLY A 10 -0.57 -3.53 3.69
CA GLY A 10 -0.73 -4.97 3.86
C GLY A 10 -1.60 -5.37 5.06
N ASP A 11 -1.64 -4.56 6.09
CA ASP A 11 -2.42 -4.85 7.29
C ASP A 11 -3.93 -4.60 7.15
N VAL A 12 -4.35 -3.75 6.23
CA VAL A 12 -5.77 -3.61 5.84
C VAL A 12 -6.27 -4.93 5.24
N TYR A 13 -5.43 -5.57 4.43
CA TYR A 13 -5.78 -6.79 3.69
C TYR A 13 -5.84 -8.04 4.56
N LYS A 14 -5.03 -8.15 5.61
CA LYS A 14 -5.00 -9.31 6.52
C LYS A 14 -6.33 -9.52 7.25
N ARG A 15 -7.06 -8.44 7.55
CA ARG A 15 -8.33 -8.47 8.29
C ARG A 15 -9.51 -9.00 7.50
N GLN A 16 -9.42 -8.94 6.19
CA GLN A 16 -10.51 -9.34 5.28
C GLN A 16 -10.69 -10.86 5.27
N ILE A 17 -9.61 -11.61 5.40
CA ILE A 17 -9.66 -13.07 5.43
C ILE A 17 -10.14 -13.58 6.79
N TYR A 18 -9.95 -12.80 7.84
CA TYR A 18 -10.54 -13.11 9.15
C TYR A 18 -12.05 -13.28 9.06
N CYS A 19 -12.76 -12.48 8.26
CA CYS A 19 -14.20 -12.61 8.05
C CYS A 19 -14.58 -14.00 7.54
N ALA A 20 -13.82 -14.53 6.57
CA ALA A 20 -14.06 -15.86 6.03
C ALA A 20 -13.86 -16.95 7.11
N ALA A 21 -12.81 -16.85 7.92
CA ALA A 21 -12.56 -17.78 9.02
C ALA A 21 -13.68 -17.71 10.09
N ARG A 22 -14.10 -16.49 10.46
CA ARG A 22 -15.20 -16.27 11.41
C ARG A 22 -16.50 -16.92 10.94
N VAL A 23 -16.88 -16.74 9.68
CA VAL A 23 -18.08 -17.34 9.08
C VAL A 23 -18.01 -18.87 9.13
N LEU A 24 -16.82 -19.45 8.95
CA LEU A 24 -16.62 -20.90 9.07
C LEU A 24 -16.47 -21.39 10.51
N GLY A 25 -16.58 -20.51 11.52
CA GLY A 25 -16.35 -20.86 12.92
C GLY A 25 -14.94 -21.35 13.22
N LYS A 26 -13.93 -20.91 12.41
CA LYS A 26 -12.53 -21.27 12.58
C LYS A 26 -11.81 -20.19 13.39
N PRO A 27 -10.97 -20.57 14.38
CA PRO A 27 -10.09 -19.61 15.04
C PRO A 27 -9.11 -19.05 14.04
N ALA A 28 -8.94 -17.73 14.07
CA ALA A 28 -7.99 -17.03 13.17
C ALA A 28 -7.36 -15.84 13.90
N HIS A 29 -6.12 -15.57 13.55
CA HIS A 29 -5.35 -14.45 14.08
C HIS A 29 -4.69 -13.69 12.92
N ILE A 30 -4.44 -12.40 13.16
CA ILE A 30 -3.75 -11.52 12.22
C ILE A 30 -2.38 -11.21 12.85
N VAL A 31 -1.30 -11.50 12.12
CA VAL A 31 0.07 -11.24 12.60
C VAL A 31 0.45 -9.81 12.28
N ILE A 32 0.72 -9.01 13.31
CA ILE A 32 1.13 -7.60 13.21
C ILE A 32 2.08 -7.30 14.36
N ASP A 33 3.32 -6.92 14.06
CA ASP A 33 4.30 -6.51 15.07
C ASP A 33 4.23 -5.00 15.36
N GLU A 34 4.11 -4.17 14.33
CA GLU A 34 4.02 -2.72 14.46
C GLU A 34 2.72 -2.17 13.86
N VAL A 35 2.07 -1.28 14.60
CA VAL A 35 0.86 -0.59 14.15
C VAL A 35 1.23 0.81 13.70
N THR A 36 1.29 1.01 12.40
CA THR A 36 1.54 2.34 11.82
C THR A 36 0.37 3.29 12.06
N SER A 37 0.60 4.60 11.92
CA SER A 37 -0.45 5.63 12.05
C SER A 37 -1.63 5.40 11.10
N SER A 38 -1.34 4.93 9.89
CA SER A 38 -2.36 4.62 8.87
C SER A 38 -3.25 3.45 9.25
N LEU A 39 -2.76 2.52 10.10
CA LEU A 39 -3.48 1.33 10.54
C LEU A 39 -4.30 1.55 11.82
N ARG A 40 -3.92 2.54 12.62
CA ARG A 40 -4.57 2.80 13.91
C ARG A 40 -6.09 2.94 13.79
N PRO A 41 -6.64 3.76 12.87
CA PRO A 41 -8.10 3.90 12.72
C PRO A 41 -8.78 2.59 12.34
N ILE A 42 -8.10 1.75 11.55
CA ILE A 42 -8.61 0.44 11.14
C ILE A 42 -8.56 -0.54 12.31
N LYS A 43 -7.48 -0.52 13.11
CA LYS A 43 -7.36 -1.35 14.32
C LYS A 43 -8.46 -1.03 15.33
N GLU A 44 -8.82 0.22 15.49
CA GLU A 44 -9.86 0.69 16.40
C GLU A 44 -11.26 0.16 16.03
N CYS A 45 -11.49 -0.21 14.79
CA CYS A 45 -12.74 -0.85 14.37
C CYS A 45 -12.90 -2.29 14.88
N PHE A 46 -11.80 -2.97 15.26
CA PHE A 46 -11.75 -4.38 15.60
C PHE A 46 -11.39 -4.59 17.08
N THR A 47 -12.16 -3.99 17.95
CA THR A 47 -11.99 -4.10 19.40
C THR A 47 -13.00 -5.07 20.03
N LYS A 48 -12.74 -5.47 21.27
CA LYS A 48 -13.67 -6.29 22.06
C LYS A 48 -15.03 -5.62 22.20
N GLU A 49 -15.08 -4.31 22.32
CA GLU A 49 -16.31 -3.52 22.39
C GLU A 49 -17.16 -3.66 21.12
N ASN A 50 -16.51 -3.89 19.99
CA ASN A 50 -17.14 -4.16 18.70
C ASN A 50 -17.37 -5.66 18.43
N GLY A 51 -17.20 -6.52 19.45
CA GLY A 51 -17.48 -7.96 19.35
C GLY A 51 -16.34 -8.81 18.80
N TYR A 52 -15.13 -8.27 18.65
CA TYR A 52 -13.96 -9.02 18.18
C TYR A 52 -13.13 -9.55 19.36
N PRO A 53 -12.44 -10.71 19.21
CA PRO A 53 -11.58 -11.25 20.25
C PRO A 53 -10.37 -10.35 20.52
N GLU A 54 -9.93 -10.31 21.79
CA GLU A 54 -8.77 -9.51 22.19
C GLU A 54 -7.48 -9.98 21.51
N ASP A 55 -7.36 -11.27 21.20
CA ASP A 55 -6.23 -11.90 20.52
C ASP A 55 -6.43 -11.99 19.00
N LEU A 56 -7.26 -11.15 18.41
CA LEU A 56 -7.40 -11.05 16.96
C LEU A 56 -6.06 -10.69 16.30
N CYS A 57 -5.36 -9.68 16.85
CA CYS A 57 -4.03 -9.28 16.40
C CYS A 57 -3.00 -9.86 17.37
N ILE A 58 -2.03 -10.59 16.86
CA ILE A 58 -0.93 -11.19 17.61
C ILE A 58 0.42 -10.82 17.02
N THR A 59 1.47 -10.86 17.84
CA THR A 59 2.85 -10.64 17.37
C THR A 59 3.39 -11.86 16.64
N SER A 60 4.44 -11.68 15.86
CA SER A 60 5.20 -12.77 15.20
C SER A 60 5.64 -13.83 16.21
N GLU A 61 6.15 -13.43 17.37
CA GLU A 61 6.55 -14.34 18.44
C GLU A 61 5.37 -15.21 18.89
N THR A 62 4.23 -14.61 19.18
CA THR A 62 3.01 -15.33 19.58
C THR A 62 2.53 -16.28 18.48
N ALA A 63 2.58 -15.85 17.21
CA ALA A 63 2.19 -16.64 16.06
C ALA A 63 3.08 -17.89 15.90
N LEU A 64 4.40 -17.74 16.06
CA LEU A 64 5.35 -18.84 15.99
C LEU A 64 5.14 -19.89 17.09
N HIS A 65 4.62 -19.49 18.25
CA HIS A 65 4.22 -20.43 19.31
C HIS A 65 2.89 -21.12 19.06
N LYS A 66 1.96 -20.48 18.36
CA LYS A 66 0.62 -21.01 18.07
C LYS A 66 0.56 -21.90 16.82
N VAL A 67 1.44 -21.66 15.84
CA VAL A 67 1.41 -22.38 14.56
C VAL A 67 1.77 -23.84 14.71
N ASP A 68 0.99 -24.72 14.05
CA ASP A 68 1.27 -26.16 13.93
C ASP A 68 1.08 -26.64 12.49
N SER A 69 1.30 -27.94 12.23
CA SER A 69 1.19 -28.53 10.89
C SER A 69 -0.23 -28.51 10.29
N ARG A 70 -1.25 -28.20 11.09
CA ARG A 70 -2.65 -28.08 10.65
C ARG A 70 -3.06 -26.62 10.42
N THR A 71 -2.18 -25.68 10.76
CA THR A 71 -2.45 -24.26 10.61
C THR A 71 -2.38 -23.87 9.13
N LEU A 72 -3.42 -23.18 8.66
CA LEU A 72 -3.41 -22.51 7.36
C LEU A 72 -2.77 -21.12 7.53
N VAL A 73 -1.66 -20.87 6.84
CA VAL A 73 -1.04 -19.55 6.74
C VAL A 73 -1.51 -18.88 5.46
N MET A 74 -2.10 -17.69 5.59
CA MET A 74 -2.55 -16.90 4.45
C MET A 74 -1.67 -15.65 4.32
N VAL A 75 -0.98 -15.57 3.18
CA VAL A 75 -0.16 -14.41 2.80
C VAL A 75 -1.01 -13.53 1.89
N VAL A 76 -1.08 -12.25 2.22
CA VAL A 76 -1.97 -11.31 1.54
C VAL A 76 -1.21 -10.05 1.17
N ASP A 77 -1.42 -9.56 -0.06
CA ASP A 77 -0.82 -8.34 -0.60
C ASP A 77 0.70 -8.39 -0.78
N THR A 78 1.25 -9.58 -0.75
CA THR A 78 2.62 -9.85 -1.16
C THR A 78 2.76 -11.30 -1.59
N ASN A 79 3.65 -11.55 -2.54
CA ASN A 79 4.06 -12.91 -2.91
C ASN A 79 5.52 -13.20 -2.53
N ARG A 80 6.18 -12.28 -1.81
CA ARG A 80 7.60 -12.36 -1.42
C ARG A 80 7.74 -12.70 0.06
N PRO A 81 8.48 -13.74 0.43
CA PRO A 81 8.69 -14.14 1.83
C PRO A 81 9.19 -12.99 2.71
N ASN A 82 10.22 -12.28 2.25
CA ASN A 82 10.89 -11.22 3.00
C ASN A 82 10.03 -9.95 3.22
N TYR A 83 8.86 -9.86 2.57
CA TYR A 83 7.90 -8.77 2.77
C TYR A 83 6.73 -9.16 3.66
N THR A 84 6.69 -10.42 4.11
CA THR A 84 5.71 -10.85 5.12
C THR A 84 6.14 -10.37 6.51
N GLU A 85 5.17 -10.22 7.41
CA GLU A 85 5.42 -9.79 8.80
C GLU A 85 6.32 -10.77 9.55
N CYS A 86 6.14 -12.09 9.29
CA CYS A 86 6.88 -13.16 9.91
C CYS A 86 7.22 -14.23 8.87
N PRO A 87 8.35 -14.11 8.16
CA PRO A 87 8.78 -15.08 7.15
C PRO A 87 8.92 -16.50 7.67
N GLU A 88 9.29 -16.66 8.94
CA GLU A 88 9.50 -17.96 9.58
C GLU A 88 8.23 -18.82 9.64
N LEU A 89 7.02 -18.20 9.64
CA LEU A 89 5.75 -18.93 9.60
C LEU A 89 5.62 -19.77 8.34
N LEU A 90 6.20 -19.33 7.23
CA LEU A 90 6.15 -20.04 5.95
C LEU A 90 6.90 -21.39 5.99
N THR A 91 7.76 -21.59 6.98
CA THR A 91 8.49 -22.85 7.16
C THR A 91 7.82 -23.81 8.15
N LYS A 92 6.82 -23.33 8.92
CA LYS A 92 6.18 -24.07 10.01
C LYS A 92 5.01 -24.94 9.56
N THR A 93 4.42 -24.64 8.40
CA THR A 93 3.29 -25.39 7.85
C THR A 93 3.47 -25.60 6.35
N LYS A 94 2.83 -26.64 5.80
CA LYS A 94 2.73 -26.87 4.35
C LYS A 94 1.47 -26.28 3.75
N SER A 95 0.54 -25.80 4.59
CA SER A 95 -0.73 -25.23 4.16
C SER A 95 -0.59 -23.72 4.05
N ILE A 96 -0.07 -23.25 2.91
CA ILE A 96 0.15 -21.83 2.61
C ILE A 96 -0.73 -21.44 1.44
N VAL A 97 -1.45 -20.32 1.59
CA VAL A 97 -2.25 -19.69 0.54
C VAL A 97 -1.73 -18.27 0.31
N VAL A 98 -1.60 -17.87 -0.94
CA VAL A 98 -1.12 -16.54 -1.33
C VAL A 98 -2.19 -15.83 -2.15
N PHE A 99 -2.57 -14.61 -1.73
CA PHE A 99 -3.39 -13.66 -2.49
C PHE A 99 -2.60 -12.39 -2.72
N ASP A 100 -2.33 -12.03 -3.96
CA ASP A 100 -1.55 -10.83 -4.27
C ASP A 100 -1.90 -10.27 -5.64
N HIS A 101 -1.85 -8.94 -5.79
CA HIS A 101 -2.02 -8.25 -7.06
C HIS A 101 -0.69 -7.71 -7.63
N HIS A 102 0.44 -8.04 -7.01
CA HIS A 102 1.75 -7.63 -7.49
C HIS A 102 2.32 -8.62 -8.50
N ARG A 103 3.12 -8.12 -9.43
CA ARG A 103 3.86 -8.98 -10.35
C ARG A 103 4.84 -9.87 -9.58
N GLN A 104 4.90 -11.12 -9.95
CA GLN A 104 5.87 -12.06 -9.41
C GLN A 104 7.29 -11.71 -9.86
N THR A 105 8.24 -11.98 -8.98
CA THR A 105 9.69 -11.93 -9.23
C THR A 105 10.28 -13.32 -8.98
N SER A 106 11.60 -13.44 -8.99
CA SER A 106 12.28 -14.71 -8.66
C SER A 106 12.19 -15.08 -7.17
N ASP A 107 11.98 -14.09 -6.28
CA ASP A 107 11.82 -14.29 -4.83
C ASP A 107 10.33 -14.39 -4.49
N VAL A 108 9.77 -15.58 -4.52
CA VAL A 108 8.35 -15.85 -4.25
C VAL A 108 8.18 -16.88 -3.14
N VAL A 109 7.01 -16.88 -2.50
CA VAL A 109 6.61 -17.91 -1.54
C VAL A 109 6.61 -19.27 -2.24
N GLU A 110 7.43 -20.20 -1.74
CA GLU A 110 7.61 -21.52 -2.33
C GLU A 110 6.47 -22.49 -1.96
N ASN A 111 6.06 -23.29 -2.94
CA ASN A 111 5.12 -24.41 -2.78
C ASN A 111 3.82 -24.09 -2.02
N PRO A 112 3.11 -22.96 -2.28
CA PRO A 112 1.81 -22.72 -1.69
C PRO A 112 0.80 -23.76 -2.23
N ILE A 113 -0.17 -24.15 -1.39
CA ILE A 113 -1.28 -25.03 -1.83
C ILE A 113 -2.24 -24.30 -2.77
N LEU A 114 -2.29 -22.97 -2.67
CA LEU A 114 -2.98 -22.07 -3.59
C LEU A 114 -2.17 -20.78 -3.71
N SER A 115 -1.92 -20.36 -4.95
CA SER A 115 -1.35 -19.06 -5.29
C SER A 115 -2.29 -18.37 -6.26
N TYR A 116 -2.97 -17.31 -5.78
CA TYR A 116 -3.82 -16.48 -6.60
C TYR A 116 -3.17 -15.10 -6.76
N ILE A 117 -2.46 -14.95 -7.86
CA ILE A 117 -1.71 -13.73 -8.21
C ILE A 117 -2.38 -13.12 -9.44
N GLU A 118 -2.91 -11.90 -9.29
CA GLU A 118 -3.67 -11.21 -10.34
C GLU A 118 -3.17 -9.76 -10.53
N PRO A 119 -2.13 -9.54 -11.37
CA PRO A 119 -1.53 -8.22 -11.55
C PRO A 119 -2.44 -7.17 -12.18
N TYR A 120 -3.56 -7.59 -12.75
CA TYR A 120 -4.56 -6.69 -13.35
C TYR A 120 -5.67 -6.29 -12.37
N ALA A 121 -5.75 -6.92 -11.20
CA ALA A 121 -6.62 -6.45 -10.13
C ALA A 121 -6.12 -5.10 -9.58
N SER A 122 -7.05 -4.22 -9.24
CA SER A 122 -6.70 -2.91 -8.68
C SER A 122 -6.06 -3.02 -7.30
N SER A 123 -6.46 -4.03 -6.54
CA SER A 123 -6.00 -4.28 -5.18
C SER A 123 -6.27 -5.73 -4.77
N THR A 124 -5.56 -6.21 -3.77
CA THR A 124 -5.90 -7.49 -3.12
C THR A 124 -7.28 -7.43 -2.47
N CYS A 125 -7.74 -6.24 -2.03
CA CYS A 125 -9.09 -6.01 -1.52
C CYS A 125 -10.19 -6.32 -2.55
N GLU A 126 -10.00 -5.93 -3.79
CA GLU A 126 -10.89 -6.28 -4.90
C GLU A 126 -11.00 -7.80 -5.04
N MET A 127 -9.85 -8.48 -5.12
CA MET A 127 -9.79 -9.94 -5.25
C MET A 127 -10.50 -10.66 -4.10
N ILE A 128 -10.30 -10.22 -2.88
CA ILE A 128 -10.95 -10.81 -1.71
C ILE A 128 -12.45 -10.53 -1.70
N ALA A 129 -12.88 -9.31 -2.06
CA ALA A 129 -14.30 -8.99 -2.18
C ALA A 129 -14.99 -9.87 -3.23
N GLU A 130 -14.32 -10.20 -4.33
CA GLU A 130 -14.82 -11.14 -5.34
C GLU A 130 -14.93 -12.56 -4.78
N VAL A 131 -13.87 -13.08 -4.14
CA VAL A 131 -13.86 -14.42 -3.56
C VAL A 131 -14.93 -14.58 -2.50
N LEU A 132 -15.14 -13.59 -1.64
CA LEU A 132 -16.14 -13.62 -0.59
C LEU A 132 -17.56 -13.81 -1.12
N GLN A 133 -17.89 -13.32 -2.31
CA GLN A 133 -19.20 -13.48 -2.93
C GLN A 133 -19.54 -14.95 -3.24
N TYR A 134 -18.51 -15.78 -3.45
CA TYR A 134 -18.64 -17.21 -3.82
C TYR A 134 -18.24 -18.17 -2.69
N PHE A 135 -17.80 -17.63 -1.54
CA PHE A 135 -17.24 -18.43 -0.46
C PHE A 135 -18.28 -19.28 0.27
N THR A 136 -19.44 -18.71 0.54
CA THR A 136 -20.63 -19.41 1.04
C THR A 136 -21.90 -18.68 0.60
N GLU A 137 -23.04 -19.42 0.55
CA GLU A 137 -24.32 -18.84 0.10
C GLU A 137 -24.83 -17.66 0.97
N ASN A 138 -24.30 -17.46 2.18
CA ASN A 138 -24.77 -16.45 3.14
C ASN A 138 -23.62 -15.79 3.92
N ILE A 139 -22.56 -15.37 3.26
CA ILE A 139 -21.56 -14.53 3.93
C ILE A 139 -22.22 -13.20 4.36
N LYS A 140 -22.30 -12.98 5.69
CA LYS A 140 -22.61 -11.67 6.25
C LYS A 140 -21.32 -11.02 6.71
N LEU A 141 -20.86 -10.03 5.96
CA LEU A 141 -19.86 -9.10 6.43
C LEU A 141 -20.46 -8.15 7.45
N GLU A 142 -19.75 -7.91 8.53
CA GLU A 142 -20.10 -6.80 9.42
C GLU A 142 -19.81 -5.47 8.69
N PRO A 143 -20.56 -4.39 8.93
CA PRO A 143 -20.32 -3.10 8.28
C PRO A 143 -18.89 -2.58 8.42
N SER A 144 -18.23 -2.81 9.56
CA SER A 144 -16.83 -2.46 9.80
C SER A 144 -15.85 -3.26 8.92
N GLU A 145 -16.16 -4.54 8.68
CA GLU A 145 -15.38 -5.40 7.80
C GLU A 145 -15.49 -4.90 6.34
N ALA A 146 -16.72 -4.61 5.91
CA ALA A 146 -16.97 -4.05 4.57
C ALA A 146 -16.32 -2.68 4.39
N ASP A 147 -16.35 -1.80 5.41
CA ASP A 147 -15.66 -0.51 5.39
C ASP A 147 -14.15 -0.67 5.20
N CYS A 148 -13.52 -1.63 5.88
CA CYS A 148 -12.08 -1.87 5.76
C CYS A 148 -11.69 -2.38 4.38
N ILE A 149 -12.46 -3.32 3.81
CA ILE A 149 -12.20 -3.82 2.45
C ILE A 149 -12.34 -2.66 1.45
N TYR A 150 -13.38 -1.85 1.61
CA TYR A 150 -13.62 -0.68 0.76
C TYR A 150 -12.49 0.35 0.91
N ALA A 151 -12.01 0.59 2.13
CA ALA A 151 -10.87 1.48 2.40
C ALA A 151 -9.60 1.03 1.67
N GLY A 152 -9.30 -0.28 1.66
CA GLY A 152 -8.16 -0.82 0.94
C GLY A 152 -8.25 -0.58 -0.57
N ILE A 153 -9.43 -0.78 -1.17
CA ILE A 153 -9.64 -0.45 -2.59
C ILE A 153 -9.35 1.05 -2.83
N LEU A 154 -9.89 1.95 -1.99
CA LEU A 154 -9.67 3.40 -2.14
C LEU A 154 -8.18 3.79 -2.05
N ILE A 155 -7.43 3.14 -1.16
CA ILE A 155 -6.01 3.43 -0.98
C ILE A 155 -5.21 3.04 -2.24
N ASP A 156 -5.37 1.81 -2.73
CA ASP A 156 -4.61 1.29 -3.87
C ASP A 156 -4.97 1.97 -5.19
N THR A 157 -6.21 2.42 -5.30
CA THR A 157 -6.72 3.08 -6.50
C THR A 157 -6.63 4.60 -6.43
N ASN A 158 -6.03 5.16 -5.38
CA ASN A 158 -6.05 6.61 -5.13
C ASN A 158 -7.47 7.19 -5.30
N ASN A 159 -8.42 6.68 -4.51
CA ASN A 159 -9.84 7.06 -4.60
C ASN A 159 -10.49 6.82 -5.99
N PHE A 160 -10.24 5.68 -6.58
CA PHE A 160 -10.67 5.29 -7.94
C PHE A 160 -10.08 6.14 -9.08
N MET A 161 -8.99 6.84 -8.84
CA MET A 161 -8.34 7.66 -9.87
C MET A 161 -7.33 6.87 -10.72
N THR A 162 -6.81 5.75 -10.19
CA THR A 162 -5.78 4.94 -10.85
C THR A 162 -6.08 3.46 -10.78
N LYS A 163 -5.63 2.68 -11.78
CA LYS A 163 -5.71 1.20 -11.81
C LYS A 163 -7.13 0.62 -11.62
N THR A 164 -8.17 1.35 -11.93
CA THR A 164 -9.55 0.89 -11.79
C THR A 164 -10.06 0.20 -13.05
N GLY A 165 -10.77 -0.88 -12.86
CA GLY A 165 -11.51 -1.60 -13.91
C GLY A 165 -12.97 -1.83 -13.51
N VAL A 166 -13.72 -2.50 -14.37
CA VAL A 166 -15.12 -2.88 -14.08
C VAL A 166 -15.19 -3.70 -12.79
N ARG A 167 -14.29 -4.66 -12.59
CA ARG A 167 -14.18 -5.50 -11.37
C ARG A 167 -14.06 -4.67 -10.11
N THR A 168 -13.27 -3.58 -10.14
CA THR A 168 -13.09 -2.68 -9.00
C THR A 168 -14.43 -2.06 -8.56
N PHE A 169 -15.22 -1.58 -9.53
CA PHE A 169 -16.52 -0.99 -9.25
C PHE A 169 -17.56 -2.02 -8.83
N GLU A 170 -17.51 -3.24 -9.36
CA GLU A 170 -18.36 -4.35 -8.94
C GLU A 170 -18.07 -4.77 -7.49
N ALA A 171 -16.79 -4.90 -7.13
CA ALA A 171 -16.35 -5.14 -5.76
C ALA A 171 -16.80 -4.02 -4.81
N ALA A 172 -16.61 -2.77 -5.20
CA ALA A 172 -17.07 -1.61 -4.43
C ALA A 172 -18.60 -1.62 -4.25
N ALA A 173 -19.38 -1.93 -5.30
CA ALA A 173 -20.83 -2.04 -5.23
C ALA A 173 -21.28 -3.21 -4.33
N TYR A 174 -20.60 -4.34 -4.38
CA TYR A 174 -20.84 -5.46 -3.46
C TYR A 174 -20.62 -5.05 -2.01
N LEU A 175 -19.50 -4.42 -1.69
CA LEU A 175 -19.19 -3.95 -0.34
C LEU A 175 -20.21 -2.92 0.15
N ARG A 176 -20.69 -2.04 -0.71
CA ARG A 176 -21.80 -1.12 -0.40
C ARG A 176 -23.07 -1.86 -0.02
N ARG A 177 -23.42 -2.93 -0.72
CA ARG A 177 -24.56 -3.80 -0.36
C ARG A 177 -24.34 -4.53 0.98
N CYS A 178 -23.09 -4.85 1.32
CA CYS A 178 -22.72 -5.42 2.61
C CYS A 178 -22.70 -4.41 3.77
N GLY A 179 -22.98 -3.12 3.51
CA GLY A 179 -23.07 -2.08 4.55
C GLY A 179 -21.85 -1.18 4.68
N ALA A 180 -20.88 -1.28 3.75
CA ALA A 180 -19.80 -0.29 3.69
C ALA A 180 -20.37 1.12 3.53
N GLU A 181 -19.84 2.10 4.28
CA GLU A 181 -20.37 3.45 4.28
C GLU A 181 -19.24 4.46 4.01
N VAL A 182 -19.34 5.15 2.85
CA VAL A 182 -18.30 6.05 2.34
C VAL A 182 -17.89 7.11 3.36
N THR A 183 -18.82 7.63 4.12
CA THR A 183 -18.54 8.65 5.15
C THR A 183 -17.69 8.09 6.29
N ARG A 184 -17.97 6.85 6.74
CA ARG A 184 -17.15 6.18 7.76
C ARG A 184 -15.74 5.92 7.22
N VAL A 185 -15.65 5.35 6.03
CA VAL A 185 -14.35 5.09 5.36
C VAL A 185 -13.56 6.38 5.19
N ARG A 186 -14.20 7.46 4.71
CA ARG A 186 -13.54 8.76 4.58
C ARG A 186 -13.02 9.29 5.92
N LYS A 187 -13.75 9.06 7.03
CA LYS A 187 -13.29 9.45 8.36
C LYS A 187 -12.06 8.66 8.81
N MET A 188 -11.99 7.36 8.47
CA MET A 188 -10.84 6.50 8.76
C MET A 188 -9.58 6.95 8.02
N LEU A 189 -9.73 7.41 6.77
CA LEU A 189 -8.61 7.78 5.89
C LEU A 189 -8.18 9.25 6.01
N ARG A 190 -8.68 10.00 7.00
CA ARG A 190 -8.26 11.39 7.22
C ARG A 190 -6.85 11.44 7.81
N ASN A 191 -6.07 12.38 7.30
CA ASN A 191 -4.77 12.72 7.86
C ASN A 191 -4.95 13.61 9.10
N ASP A 192 -3.99 13.57 10.00
CA ASP A 192 -3.85 14.58 11.06
C ASP A 192 -3.46 15.94 10.46
N MET A 193 -3.53 16.99 11.31
CA MET A 193 -3.28 18.37 10.86
C MET A 193 -1.82 18.57 10.41
N ASP A 194 -0.86 17.94 11.06
CA ASP A 194 0.57 18.14 10.78
C ASP A 194 0.95 17.47 9.46
N ALA A 195 0.49 16.23 9.22
CA ALA A 195 0.63 15.54 7.94
C ALA A 195 -0.04 16.32 6.80
N TYR A 196 -1.25 16.86 7.05
CA TYR A 196 -1.96 17.68 6.05
C TYR A 196 -1.18 18.96 5.70
N LYS A 197 -0.65 19.66 6.72
CA LYS A 197 0.15 20.88 6.51
C LYS A 197 1.45 20.60 5.76
N ALA A 198 2.17 19.52 6.11
CA ALA A 198 3.40 19.14 5.43
C ALA A 198 3.17 18.82 3.96
N ARG A 199 2.08 18.11 3.64
CA ARG A 199 1.68 17.86 2.26
C ARG A 199 1.36 19.15 1.51
N ALA A 200 0.58 20.05 2.12
CA ALA A 200 0.25 21.35 1.54
C ALA A 200 1.49 22.21 1.30
N GLU A 201 2.46 22.17 2.23
CA GLU A 201 3.74 22.87 2.10
C GLU A 201 4.58 22.30 0.95
N ALA A 202 4.63 20.98 0.81
CA ALA A 202 5.31 20.35 -0.31
C ALA A 202 4.67 20.77 -1.65
N VAL A 203 3.35 20.78 -1.75
CA VAL A 203 2.66 21.24 -2.98
C VAL A 203 2.91 22.71 -3.25
N ARG A 204 2.87 23.57 -2.23
CA ARG A 204 3.10 25.00 -2.35
C ARG A 204 4.48 25.37 -2.87
N HIS A 205 5.51 24.63 -2.44
CA HIS A 205 6.91 24.87 -2.82
C HIS A 205 7.38 24.00 -3.98
N ALA A 206 6.47 23.34 -4.70
CA ALA A 206 6.83 22.57 -5.87
C ALA A 206 7.34 23.48 -6.99
N GLU A 207 8.44 23.09 -7.59
CA GLU A 207 9.03 23.76 -8.74
C GLU A 207 8.75 22.93 -10.02
N VAL A 208 8.38 23.62 -11.08
CA VAL A 208 8.18 22.99 -12.38
C VAL A 208 9.51 22.97 -13.14
N TYR A 209 10.00 21.78 -13.43
CA TYR A 209 11.22 21.55 -14.21
C TYR A 209 10.90 21.10 -15.64
N ARG A 210 11.60 21.67 -16.63
CA ARG A 210 11.37 21.41 -18.06
C ARG A 210 9.90 21.53 -18.51
N GLY A 211 9.08 22.27 -17.76
CA GLY A 211 7.67 22.51 -18.08
C GLY A 211 6.72 21.33 -17.83
N GLN A 212 7.24 20.17 -17.44
CA GLN A 212 6.42 18.95 -17.31
C GLN A 212 6.73 18.10 -16.05
N PHE A 213 7.78 18.41 -15.31
CA PHE A 213 8.15 17.70 -14.09
C PHE A 213 7.93 18.58 -12.87
N ALA A 214 7.22 18.09 -11.86
CA ALA A 214 7.10 18.76 -10.57
C ALA A 214 8.11 18.18 -9.59
N ILE A 215 8.99 19.01 -9.03
CA ILE A 215 9.98 18.59 -8.02
C ILE A 215 9.72 19.39 -6.75
N SER A 216 9.62 18.70 -5.62
CA SER A 216 9.36 19.33 -4.33
C SER A 216 10.04 18.62 -3.18
N VAL A 217 10.06 19.30 -2.01
CA VAL A 217 10.57 18.76 -0.74
C VAL A 217 9.42 18.68 0.24
N CYS A 218 9.20 17.52 0.85
CA CYS A 218 8.23 17.33 1.90
C CYS A 218 8.92 17.46 3.27
N PRO A 219 8.49 18.38 4.15
CA PRO A 219 9.00 18.46 5.51
C PRO A 219 8.70 17.15 6.27
N ALA A 220 9.67 16.70 7.10
CA ALA A 220 9.52 15.49 7.90
C ALA A 220 9.33 15.78 9.41
N ASP A 221 9.51 17.01 9.84
CA ASP A 221 9.48 17.39 11.26
C ASP A 221 8.10 17.15 11.87
N LYS A 222 8.07 16.45 13.01
CA LYS A 222 6.85 16.13 13.77
C LYS A 222 5.83 15.27 13.05
N ILE A 223 6.21 14.59 11.98
CA ILE A 223 5.34 13.71 11.21
C ILE A 223 5.70 12.27 11.54
N GLU A 224 4.71 11.46 11.91
CA GLU A 224 4.89 10.06 12.28
C GLU A 224 5.36 9.22 11.07
N SER A 225 4.83 9.50 9.87
CA SER A 225 5.15 8.77 8.64
C SER A 225 5.44 9.73 7.48
N PRO A 226 6.58 10.44 7.47
CA PRO A 226 6.85 11.50 6.50
C PRO A 226 6.99 10.99 5.06
N THR A 227 7.47 9.77 4.86
CA THR A 227 7.58 9.14 3.52
C THR A 227 6.22 8.92 2.89
N ILE A 228 5.20 8.54 3.69
CA ILE A 228 3.81 8.40 3.23
C ILE A 228 3.26 9.77 2.80
N VAL A 229 3.52 10.80 3.59
CA VAL A 229 3.07 12.18 3.29
C VAL A 229 3.74 12.69 2.00
N GLY A 230 5.04 12.42 1.82
CA GLY A 230 5.76 12.75 0.58
C GLY A 230 5.18 12.04 -0.64
N ALA A 231 4.82 10.76 -0.51
CA ALA A 231 4.17 10.02 -1.59
C ALA A 231 2.75 10.55 -1.91
N GLN A 232 1.99 10.99 -0.90
CA GLN A 232 0.70 11.65 -1.09
C GLN A 232 0.86 13.01 -1.79
N ALA A 233 1.89 13.79 -1.42
CA ALA A 233 2.20 15.04 -2.10
C ALA A 233 2.57 14.81 -3.58
N ALA A 234 3.34 13.76 -3.88
CA ALA A 234 3.66 13.41 -5.26
C ALA A 234 2.41 13.09 -6.09
N ASN A 235 1.45 12.34 -5.53
CA ASN A 235 0.15 12.10 -6.19
C ASN A 235 -0.62 13.42 -6.42
N GLU A 236 -0.59 14.34 -5.47
CA GLU A 236 -1.33 15.59 -5.56
C GLU A 236 -0.77 16.53 -6.63
N LEU A 237 0.55 16.55 -6.82
CA LEU A 237 1.22 17.33 -7.85
C LEU A 237 0.84 16.91 -9.29
N LEU A 238 0.43 15.65 -9.49
CA LEU A 238 -0.08 15.19 -10.78
C LEU A 238 -1.45 15.77 -11.17
N ASN A 239 -2.17 16.39 -10.25
CA ASN A 239 -3.43 17.08 -10.56
C ASN A 239 -3.19 18.45 -11.22
N ILE A 240 -1.94 18.89 -11.35
CA ILE A 240 -1.58 20.19 -11.97
C ILE A 240 -1.48 20.00 -13.47
N ILE A 241 -2.19 20.82 -14.23
CA ILE A 241 -2.18 20.79 -15.70
C ILE A 241 -0.75 20.97 -16.23
N GLY A 242 -0.33 20.09 -17.12
CA GLY A 242 1.00 20.09 -17.76
C GLY A 242 2.05 19.29 -17.00
N ILE A 243 1.77 18.82 -15.78
CA ILE A 243 2.70 17.96 -15.05
C ILE A 243 2.47 16.50 -15.48
N LYS A 244 3.50 15.90 -16.10
CA LYS A 244 3.51 14.50 -16.52
C LYS A 244 4.10 13.57 -15.44
N ALA A 245 5.08 14.06 -14.67
CA ALA A 245 5.64 13.32 -13.54
C ALA A 245 6.01 14.24 -12.37
N SER A 246 5.98 13.70 -11.17
CA SER A 246 6.30 14.38 -9.93
C SER A 246 7.34 13.63 -9.12
N PHE A 247 8.21 14.38 -8.43
CA PHE A 247 9.29 13.87 -7.58
C PHE A 247 9.27 14.63 -6.27
N VAL A 248 8.99 13.95 -5.17
CA VAL A 248 8.96 14.54 -3.84
C VAL A 248 10.06 13.92 -2.99
N LEU A 249 10.98 14.78 -2.54
CA LEU A 249 12.09 14.43 -1.68
C LEU A 249 11.67 14.59 -0.21
N THR A 250 11.83 13.54 0.58
CA THR A 250 11.50 13.54 2.01
C THR A 250 12.75 13.19 2.82
N PRO A 251 13.42 14.17 3.44
CA PRO A 251 14.54 13.92 4.33
C PRO A 251 14.06 13.24 5.61
N TYR A 252 14.50 12.02 5.86
CA TYR A 252 14.09 11.27 7.05
C TYR A 252 15.16 10.25 7.46
N GLN A 253 15.47 10.16 8.76
CA GLN A 253 16.43 9.22 9.35
C GLN A 253 17.80 9.19 8.65
N GLY A 254 18.34 10.38 8.30
CA GLY A 254 19.66 10.50 7.66
C GLY A 254 19.69 10.09 6.18
N LYS A 255 18.55 9.85 5.56
CA LYS A 255 18.38 9.55 4.14
C LYS A 255 17.41 10.52 3.49
N ILE A 256 17.42 10.57 2.16
CA ILE A 256 16.41 11.27 1.37
C ILE A 256 15.61 10.23 0.61
N TYR A 257 14.34 10.10 0.96
CA TYR A 257 13.40 9.27 0.25
C TYR A 257 12.79 10.05 -0.90
N VAL A 258 12.89 9.51 -2.10
CA VAL A 258 12.30 10.11 -3.29
C VAL A 258 11.05 9.32 -3.66
N SER A 259 9.90 9.97 -3.60
CA SER A 259 8.64 9.42 -4.10
C SER A 259 8.36 9.99 -5.48
N SER A 260 8.25 9.13 -6.49
CA SER A 260 7.94 9.55 -7.86
C SER A 260 6.62 8.97 -8.36
N ARG A 261 5.89 9.78 -9.12
CA ARG A 261 4.59 9.45 -9.70
C ARG A 261 4.50 9.96 -11.12
N SER A 262 3.71 9.28 -11.96
CA SER A 262 3.39 9.75 -13.32
C SER A 262 1.99 9.33 -13.73
N ILE A 263 1.51 9.93 -14.82
CA ILE A 263 0.28 9.55 -15.51
C ILE A 263 0.69 9.08 -16.90
N ASP A 264 0.78 7.75 -17.10
CA ASP A 264 1.02 6.98 -18.33
C ASP A 264 2.17 7.41 -19.27
N GLU A 265 2.44 8.68 -19.42
CA GLU A 265 3.39 9.21 -20.41
C GLU A 265 4.86 9.00 -20.02
N ILE A 266 5.18 9.00 -18.73
CA ILE A 266 6.55 8.92 -18.21
C ILE A 266 6.73 7.66 -17.37
N ASN A 267 7.73 6.85 -17.73
CA ASN A 267 8.13 5.68 -16.92
C ASN A 267 9.02 6.10 -15.75
N VAL A 268 8.43 6.42 -14.60
CA VAL A 268 9.19 6.81 -13.40
C VAL A 268 10.00 5.67 -12.79
N GLN A 269 9.71 4.41 -13.12
CA GLN A 269 10.52 3.27 -12.69
C GLN A 269 11.94 3.39 -13.25
N LEU A 270 12.09 3.64 -14.55
CA LEU A 270 13.41 3.78 -15.19
C LEU A 270 14.22 4.93 -14.60
N ILE A 271 13.53 6.05 -14.30
CA ILE A 271 14.18 7.21 -13.67
C ILE A 271 14.71 6.82 -12.27
N MET A 272 13.89 6.15 -11.47
CA MET A 272 14.28 5.74 -10.13
C MET A 272 15.35 4.64 -10.12
N GLU A 273 15.35 3.73 -11.09
CA GLU A 273 16.39 2.71 -11.25
C GLU A 273 17.78 3.34 -11.52
N ARG A 274 17.86 4.43 -12.28
CA ARG A 274 19.12 5.20 -12.47
C ARG A 274 19.62 5.84 -11.17
N LEU A 275 18.69 6.10 -10.22
CA LEU A 275 19.01 6.61 -8.89
C LEU A 275 19.19 5.50 -7.83
N GLY A 276 19.28 4.25 -8.26
CA GLY A 276 19.46 3.09 -7.37
C GLY A 276 18.18 2.65 -6.64
N GLY A 277 17.02 3.12 -7.10
CA GLY A 277 15.70 2.75 -6.60
C GLY A 277 14.97 1.77 -7.49
N GLY A 278 13.64 1.87 -7.54
CA GLY A 278 12.79 1.03 -8.39
C GLY A 278 11.31 1.27 -8.13
N GLY A 279 10.47 0.45 -8.75
CA GLY A 279 9.02 0.55 -8.60
C GLY A 279 8.27 -0.04 -9.78
N HIS A 280 7.27 0.70 -10.24
CA HIS A 280 6.45 0.41 -11.41
C HIS A 280 6.39 1.63 -12.33
N LEU A 281 5.83 1.44 -13.52
CA LEU A 281 5.70 2.48 -14.55
C LEU A 281 5.31 3.85 -13.97
N ASN A 282 4.23 3.90 -13.19
CA ASN A 282 3.60 5.14 -12.71
C ASN A 282 3.87 5.45 -11.23
N VAL A 283 4.51 4.52 -10.49
CA VAL A 283 4.78 4.64 -9.05
C VAL A 283 6.12 4.04 -8.74
N ALA A 284 7.10 4.85 -8.41
CA ALA A 284 8.44 4.39 -8.07
C ALA A 284 9.05 5.25 -6.96
N GLY A 285 10.19 4.83 -6.44
CA GLY A 285 10.92 5.57 -5.41
C GLY A 285 12.38 5.16 -5.32
N ALA A 286 13.17 6.00 -4.68
CA ALA A 286 14.58 5.75 -4.39
C ALA A 286 14.93 6.23 -2.98
N GLN A 287 16.01 5.70 -2.43
CA GLN A 287 16.60 6.16 -1.17
C GLN A 287 18.02 6.64 -1.45
N LEU A 288 18.24 7.92 -1.25
CA LEU A 288 19.55 8.53 -1.44
C LEU A 288 20.22 8.72 -0.08
N THR A 289 21.47 8.32 0.02
CA THR A 289 22.33 8.48 1.19
C THR A 289 23.48 9.42 0.86
N ASP A 290 24.14 9.94 1.88
CA ASP A 290 25.35 10.74 1.77
C ASP A 290 25.23 11.95 0.82
N CYS A 291 24.08 12.59 0.80
CA CYS A 291 23.81 13.80 0.03
C CYS A 291 22.84 14.74 0.73
N THR A 292 22.96 16.03 0.44
CA THR A 292 22.00 17.07 0.84
C THR A 292 20.74 17.02 -0.02
N VAL A 293 19.69 17.73 0.40
CA VAL A 293 18.43 17.84 -0.36
C VAL A 293 18.68 18.47 -1.72
N GLU A 294 19.53 19.51 -1.78
CA GLU A 294 19.92 20.20 -3.00
C GLU A 294 20.68 19.28 -3.97
N GLU A 295 21.62 18.49 -3.45
CA GLU A 295 22.35 17.51 -4.26
C GLU A 295 21.41 16.40 -4.78
N ALA A 296 20.47 15.95 -3.94
CA ALA A 296 19.46 14.97 -4.36
C ALA A 296 18.54 15.52 -5.45
N LYS A 297 18.10 16.78 -5.31
CA LYS A 297 17.33 17.49 -6.33
C LYS A 297 18.10 17.62 -7.64
N GLN A 298 19.39 18.01 -7.56
CA GLN A 298 20.24 18.12 -8.73
C GLN A 298 20.46 16.76 -9.42
N LYS A 299 20.62 15.67 -8.66
CA LYS A 299 20.70 14.32 -9.22
C LYS A 299 19.45 13.94 -10.01
N ILE A 300 18.26 14.26 -9.49
CA ILE A 300 17.00 14.03 -10.22
C ILE A 300 16.98 14.84 -11.51
N GLN A 301 17.32 16.14 -11.45
CA GLN A 301 17.34 17.02 -12.63
C GLN A 301 18.31 16.54 -13.70
N ASN A 302 19.53 16.14 -13.31
CA ASN A 302 20.53 15.61 -14.23
C ASN A 302 20.05 14.30 -14.89
N THR A 303 19.46 13.40 -14.09
CA THR A 303 18.89 12.13 -14.62
C THR A 303 17.79 12.41 -15.64
N LEU A 304 16.90 13.38 -15.36
CA LEU A 304 15.85 13.77 -16.29
C LEU A 304 16.41 14.37 -17.58
N ASP A 305 17.44 15.22 -17.48
CA ASP A 305 18.09 15.82 -18.65
C ASP A 305 18.77 14.76 -19.52
N GLU A 306 19.53 13.85 -18.93
CA GLU A 306 20.17 12.74 -19.62
C GLU A 306 19.14 11.87 -20.37
N MET A 307 18.04 11.50 -19.70
CA MET A 307 16.99 10.65 -20.29
C MET A 307 16.19 11.36 -21.38
N LEU A 308 16.00 12.68 -21.29
CA LEU A 308 15.41 13.50 -22.37
C LEU A 308 16.34 13.57 -23.58
N GLU A 309 17.65 13.73 -23.37
CA GLU A 309 18.66 13.77 -24.45
C GLU A 309 18.82 12.40 -25.14
N GLU A 310 18.72 11.31 -24.39
CA GLU A 310 18.77 9.94 -24.89
C GLU A 310 17.45 9.51 -25.58
N GLY A 311 16.35 10.23 -25.37
CA GLY A 311 15.03 9.89 -25.90
C GLY A 311 14.33 8.75 -25.16
N ASP A 312 14.76 8.46 -23.93
CA ASP A 312 14.14 7.44 -23.06
C ASP A 312 12.84 7.93 -22.43
N ILE A 313 12.65 9.24 -22.34
CA ILE A 313 11.43 9.94 -21.92
C ILE A 313 11.16 11.14 -22.82
N GLU A 314 9.86 11.53 -23.00
CA GLU A 314 9.44 12.63 -23.88
C GLU A 314 8.78 13.79 -23.09
#